data_65f057fe80fc75cd14beb7a837c25c02
#
_entry.id   65f057fe80fc75cd14beb7a837c25c02
#
_cell.length_a   1.000
_cell.length_b   1.000
_cell.length_c   1.000
_cell.angle_alpha   90.00
_cell.angle_beta   90.00
_cell.angle_gamma   90.00
#
_symmetry.space_group_name_H-M   'P 1'
#
loop_
_entity.id
_entity.type
_entity.pdbx_description
1 polymer ?
#
loop_
_entity_poly.entity_id
_entity_poly.type
_entity_poly.pdbx_seq_one_letter_code
_entity_poly.pdbx_strand_id
1 'polypeptide(L)'
;MTYANLQEALQILGLGERATLGEIKARHRELVKCHHPDAGAQGDPERIRLINAAYRIVSEYVAGYRFSFTEDEFYEQNPEERLRNQFMDF
;
A
#
# COMPACT_ATOMS: atom_id res chain seq x y z
N MET A 1 8.71 -11.68 -9.82
CA MET A 1 8.47 -10.22 -9.72
C MET A 1 9.78 -9.47 -9.85
N THR A 2 9.84 -8.48 -10.74
CA THR A 2 11.01 -7.61 -10.87
C THR A 2 10.70 -6.26 -10.21
N TYR A 3 11.73 -5.48 -9.97
CA TYR A 3 11.54 -4.12 -9.44
C TYR A 3 10.72 -3.26 -10.40
N ALA A 4 10.95 -3.40 -11.69
CA ALA A 4 10.17 -2.69 -12.71
C ALA A 4 8.69 -3.05 -12.63
N ASN A 5 8.38 -4.32 -12.42
CA ASN A 5 6.98 -4.77 -12.24
C ASN A 5 6.35 -4.12 -11.00
N LEU A 6 7.10 -4.06 -9.91
CA LEU A 6 6.62 -3.42 -8.68
C LEU A 6 6.38 -1.93 -8.90
N GLN A 7 7.31 -1.23 -9.54
CA GLN A 7 7.16 0.19 -9.83
C GLN A 7 5.94 0.48 -10.68
N GLU A 8 5.73 -0.31 -11.74
CA GLU A 8 4.57 -0.17 -12.61
C GLU A 8 3.27 -0.39 -11.83
N ALA A 9 3.25 -1.41 -10.98
CA ALA A 9 2.09 -1.71 -10.14
C ALA A 9 1.76 -0.55 -9.20
N LEU A 10 2.77 0.05 -8.59
CA LEU A 10 2.59 1.21 -7.71
C LEU A 10 2.02 2.41 -8.48
N GLN A 11 2.46 2.62 -9.71
CA GLN A 11 1.94 3.68 -10.57
C GLN A 11 0.47 3.45 -10.93
N ILE A 12 0.12 2.22 -11.29
CA ILE A 12 -1.26 1.86 -11.62
C ILE A 12 -2.18 2.11 -10.44
N LEU A 13 -1.74 1.75 -9.23
CA LEU A 13 -2.53 1.95 -8.01
C LEU A 13 -2.45 3.39 -7.47
N GLY A 14 -1.55 4.21 -8.02
CA GLY A 14 -1.36 5.58 -7.55
C GLY A 14 -0.79 5.65 -6.14
N LEU A 15 0.06 4.68 -5.79
CA LEU A 15 0.72 4.65 -4.48
C LEU A 15 2.11 5.28 -4.57
N GLY A 16 2.52 5.94 -3.49
CA GLY A 16 3.85 6.51 -3.38
C GLY A 16 4.88 5.47 -2.93
N GLU A 17 6.01 5.94 -2.45
CA GLU A 17 7.11 5.08 -2.01
C GLU A 17 6.82 4.36 -0.70
N ARG A 18 5.90 4.88 0.11
CA ARG A 18 5.54 4.29 1.39
C ARG A 18 4.03 4.24 1.53
N ALA A 19 3.54 3.12 2.00
CA ALA A 19 2.11 2.95 2.24
C ALA A 19 1.91 1.86 3.29
N THR A 20 0.88 2.02 4.10
CA THR A 20 0.45 0.97 5.01
C THR A 20 -0.37 -0.06 4.23
N LEU A 21 -0.53 -1.24 4.80
CA LEU A 21 -1.41 -2.27 4.23
C LEU A 21 -2.84 -1.74 4.06
N GLY A 22 -3.31 -0.97 5.06
CA GLY A 22 -4.64 -0.36 5.00
C GLY A 22 -4.79 0.60 3.82
N GLU A 23 -3.78 1.41 3.56
CA GLU A 23 -3.77 2.35 2.42
C GLU A 23 -3.77 1.60 1.09
N ILE A 24 -2.99 0.53 0.98
CA ILE A 24 -2.93 -0.31 -0.21
C ILE A 24 -4.32 -0.90 -0.51
N LYS A 25 -4.95 -1.47 0.50
CA LYS A 25 -6.29 -2.07 0.37
C LYS A 25 -7.34 -1.03 0.02
N ALA A 26 -7.29 0.12 0.67
CA ALA A 26 -8.23 1.21 0.43
C ALA A 26 -8.12 1.73 -1.01
N ARG A 27 -6.89 1.89 -1.49
CA ARG A 27 -6.66 2.38 -2.85
C ARG A 27 -7.17 1.40 -3.91
N HIS A 28 -6.92 0.10 -3.70
CA HIS A 28 -7.43 -0.95 -4.58
C HIS A 28 -8.96 -0.90 -4.65
N ARG A 29 -9.60 -0.86 -3.50
CA ARG A 29 -11.07 -0.81 -3.37
C ARG A 29 -11.66 0.39 -4.10
N GLU A 30 -11.04 1.56 -3.92
CA GLU A 30 -11.43 2.81 -4.55
C GLU A 30 -11.38 2.72 -6.09
N LEU A 31 -10.27 2.20 -6.61
CA LEU A 31 -10.07 2.08 -8.05
C LEU A 31 -11.01 1.06 -8.69
N VAL A 32 -11.23 -0.07 -8.02
CA VAL A 32 -12.19 -1.08 -8.49
C VAL A 32 -13.59 -0.48 -8.56
N LYS A 33 -13.98 0.27 -7.53
CA LYS A 33 -15.28 0.93 -7.47
C LYS A 33 -15.46 1.93 -8.61
N CYS A 34 -14.42 2.69 -8.92
CA CYS A 34 -14.40 3.69 -9.98
C CYS A 34 -14.58 3.10 -11.39
N HIS A 35 -13.99 1.93 -11.60
CA HIS A 35 -13.92 1.32 -12.94
C HIS A 35 -14.76 0.06 -13.10
N HIS A 36 -15.57 -0.27 -12.11
CA HIS A 36 -16.45 -1.44 -12.16
C HIS A 36 -17.47 -1.28 -13.28
N PRO A 37 -17.83 -2.37 -14.01
CA PRO A 37 -18.84 -2.29 -15.08
C PRO A 37 -20.17 -1.70 -14.63
N ASP A 38 -20.56 -1.87 -13.38
CA ASP A 38 -21.78 -1.32 -12.81
C ASP A 38 -21.73 0.20 -12.60
N ALA A 39 -20.57 0.81 -12.82
CA ALA A 39 -20.40 2.27 -12.75
C ALA A 39 -20.88 2.99 -14.02
N GLY A 40 -21.61 2.29 -14.90
CA GLY A 40 -22.15 2.85 -16.13
C GLY A 40 -21.06 3.21 -17.13
N ALA A 41 -21.09 4.43 -17.66
CA ALA A 41 -20.13 4.90 -18.66
C ALA A 41 -18.69 4.94 -18.15
N GLN A 42 -18.49 4.88 -16.82
CA GLN A 42 -17.18 4.87 -16.19
C GLN A 42 -16.59 3.46 -16.09
N GLY A 43 -17.38 2.42 -16.33
CA GLY A 43 -16.96 1.04 -16.21
C GLY A 43 -15.98 0.65 -17.31
N ASP A 44 -14.85 0.03 -16.92
CA ASP A 44 -13.79 -0.36 -17.83
C ASP A 44 -13.18 -1.70 -17.38
N PRO A 45 -13.64 -2.83 -17.97
CA PRO A 45 -13.14 -4.15 -17.58
C PRO A 45 -11.63 -4.32 -17.76
N GLU A 46 -11.05 -3.70 -18.78
CA GLU A 46 -9.59 -3.77 -19.01
C GLU A 46 -8.83 -3.04 -17.90
N ARG A 47 -9.36 -1.92 -17.47
CA ARG A 47 -8.76 -1.16 -16.36
C ARG A 47 -8.82 -1.96 -15.07
N ILE A 48 -9.94 -2.62 -14.80
CA ILE A 48 -10.11 -3.50 -13.63
C ILE A 48 -9.07 -4.61 -13.63
N ARG A 49 -8.80 -5.19 -14.80
CA ARG A 49 -7.79 -6.25 -14.94
C ARG A 49 -6.40 -5.75 -14.55
N LEU A 50 -6.03 -4.57 -15.05
CA LEU A 50 -4.75 -3.94 -14.74
C LEU A 50 -4.63 -3.63 -13.26
N ILE A 51 -5.69 -3.08 -12.67
CA ILE A 51 -5.74 -2.75 -11.25
C ILE A 51 -5.57 -4.00 -10.40
N ASN A 52 -6.28 -5.07 -10.74
CA ASN A 52 -6.19 -6.33 -10.00
C ASN A 52 -4.82 -6.99 -10.13
N ALA A 53 -4.22 -6.94 -11.31
CA ALA A 53 -2.87 -7.46 -11.53
C ALA A 53 -1.84 -6.67 -10.72
N ALA A 54 -1.96 -5.34 -10.70
CA ALA A 54 -1.09 -4.47 -9.91
C ALA A 54 -1.24 -4.75 -8.42
N TYR A 55 -2.47 -4.90 -7.96
CA TYR A 55 -2.74 -5.22 -6.54
C TYR A 55 -2.10 -6.55 -6.14
N ARG A 56 -2.15 -7.55 -7.03
CA ARG A 56 -1.54 -8.85 -6.77
C ARG A 56 -0.03 -8.74 -6.58
N ILE A 57 0.63 -7.95 -7.43
CA ILE A 57 2.08 -7.74 -7.34
C ILE A 57 2.45 -7.05 -6.02
N VAL A 58 1.76 -5.98 -5.67
CA VAL A 58 2.02 -5.25 -4.42
C VAL A 58 1.73 -6.15 -3.21
N SER A 59 0.64 -6.94 -3.27
CA SER A 59 0.28 -7.86 -2.20
C SER A 59 1.33 -8.95 -1.99
N GLU A 60 1.91 -9.46 -3.06
CA GLU A 60 3.01 -10.43 -3.01
C GLU A 60 4.23 -9.84 -2.32
N TYR A 61 4.59 -8.63 -2.71
CA TYR A 61 5.73 -7.92 -2.11
C TYR A 61 5.50 -7.73 -0.60
N VAL A 62 4.32 -7.27 -0.21
CA VAL A 62 3.97 -7.04 1.20
C VAL A 62 3.94 -8.35 1.98
N ALA A 63 3.38 -9.42 1.39
CA ALA A 63 3.29 -10.73 2.06
C ALA A 63 4.66 -11.33 2.37
N GLY A 64 5.66 -11.05 1.53
CA GLY A 64 7.02 -11.51 1.75
C GLY A 64 7.89 -10.54 2.53
N TYR A 65 7.35 -9.40 2.94
CA TYR A 65 8.10 -8.37 3.64
C TYR A 65 8.42 -8.80 5.07
N ARG A 66 9.68 -8.67 5.45
CA ARG A 66 10.14 -9.05 6.78
C ARG A 66 10.14 -7.84 7.68
N PHE A 67 9.17 -7.79 8.58
CA PHE A 67 9.06 -6.69 9.54
C PHE A 67 10.19 -6.80 10.57
N SER A 68 10.69 -5.65 11.01
CA SER A 68 11.65 -5.58 12.10
C SER A 68 10.92 -5.22 13.38
N PHE A 69 11.23 -5.95 14.45
CA PHE A 69 10.65 -5.69 15.77
C PHE A 69 11.68 -5.13 16.74
N THR A 70 12.73 -4.51 16.20
CA THR A 70 13.74 -3.84 17.01
C THR A 70 13.17 -2.55 17.59
N GLU A 71 13.77 -2.10 18.68
CA GLU A 71 13.38 -0.85 19.32
C GLU A 71 13.54 0.34 18.37
N ASP A 72 14.64 0.37 17.61
CA ASP A 72 14.90 1.44 16.64
C ASP A 72 13.78 1.54 15.61
N GLU A 73 13.38 0.40 15.02
CA GLU A 73 12.32 0.39 14.03
C GLU A 73 10.99 0.81 14.64
N PHE A 74 10.71 0.36 15.87
CA PHE A 74 9.49 0.77 16.57
C PHE A 74 9.39 2.29 16.67
N TYR A 75 10.48 2.95 17.05
CA TYR A 75 10.47 4.41 17.20
C TYR A 75 10.47 5.14 15.85
N GLU A 76 11.03 4.52 14.79
CA GLU A 76 10.92 5.07 13.44
C GLU A 76 9.47 5.09 12.97
N GLN A 77 8.72 4.03 13.28
CA GLN A 77 7.31 3.93 12.89
C GLN A 77 6.38 4.69 13.83
N ASN A 78 6.83 4.98 15.04
CA ASN A 78 6.03 5.63 16.08
C ASN A 78 6.85 6.75 16.75
N PRO A 79 7.16 7.84 16.00
CA PRO A 79 8.01 8.91 16.53
C PRO A 79 7.45 9.60 17.78
N GLU A 80 6.12 9.63 17.94
CA GLU A 80 5.50 10.20 19.14
C GLU A 80 5.87 9.41 20.39
N GLU A 81 6.06 8.10 20.27
CA GLU A 81 6.42 7.26 21.41
C GLU A 81 7.85 7.54 21.90
N ARG A 82 8.74 7.94 21.00
CA ARG A 82 10.09 8.35 21.37
C ARG A 82 10.05 9.63 22.22
N LEU A 83 9.26 10.61 21.79
CA LEU A 83 9.06 11.85 22.52
C LEU A 83 8.43 11.60 23.90
N ARG A 84 7.39 10.77 23.94
CA ARG A 84 6.70 10.42 25.17
C ARG A 84 7.66 9.77 26.15
N ASN A 85 8.48 8.85 25.68
CA ASN A 85 9.45 8.14 26.50
C ASN A 85 10.48 9.09 27.09
N GLN A 86 10.94 10.09 26.32
CA GLN A 86 11.87 11.11 26.78
C GLN A 86 11.27 11.96 27.90
N PHE A 87 10.00 12.30 27.79
CA PHE A 87 9.34 13.15 28.80
C PHE A 87 8.89 12.38 30.02
N MET A 88 8.73 11.07 29.94
CA MET A 88 8.27 10.25 31.05
C MET A 88 9.42 9.65 31.87
N ASP A 89 10.65 9.81 31.45
CA ASP A 89 11.84 9.32 32.15
C ASP A 89 12.35 10.28 33.22
N PHE A 90 11.54 11.25 33.56
CA PHE A 90 11.83 12.13 34.68
C PHE A 90 11.24 11.58 35.96
#